data_418657fc779d4bcff5ddd44e3fcb082b
#
_entry.id   418657fc779d4bcff5ddd44e3fcb082b
#
_cell.length_a   1.000
_cell.length_b   1.000
_cell.length_c   1.000
_cell.angle_alpha   90.00
_cell.angle_beta   90.00
_cell.angle_gamma   90.00
#
_symmetry.space_group_name_H-M   'P 1'
#
loop_
_entity.id
_entity.type
_entity.pdbx_description
1 polymer ?
#
loop_
_entity_poly.entity_id
_entity_poly.type
_entity_poly.pdbx_seq_one_letter_code
_entity_poly.pdbx_strand_id
1 'polypeptide(L)'
;AAGVPPLNTLPLSQTIEDSYRYENSARLNKEILRFVPLERSEERGVRSEGVSKWYVVDATETGELIALADVPYRLGIDARSYLEPSASSTTNDPYCTQGFTYTFAMEATKDPIGHNIPPFYSQYSAYYSYELPRLASFPLVFTYRRIWSPKDGEPMSFGGINFEAPVPDDISMQNWTWGNDYRPGTAADNLIYTRAQLQANGQLLPGNWLGGLRTESLRKAEEHAIGYFYWLVTGTTDSQLGDGVKQPQPNNRYLSGLDSPMGTVHGLSKYPYMREGRRIIGRPSWGQPEGFTVWEIDISRRNYNDDYYRQTLSPQMYRRLKIALAGLETINAIASTKPPEQIARRTRSTIFPDSVGIGHYAIDFHPCMTKSPPELPGNTEREGERQGAGEAYPFQIPLRAMIPQKIENLLVAGKSIATSHIASAAYRVHSFEWSVGAAAGTTAAFSLEKAIAPYQLVDDLPRREPLLEQLQYRLQQNNNPTAFPDTSIFNLDWDDWR
;
A
#
# COMPACT_ATOMS: atom_id res chain seq x y z
N ALA A 1 20.48 5.39 1.50
CA ALA A 1 21.14 6.48 2.21
C ALA A 1 20.84 6.40 3.69
N ALA A 2 21.87 6.32 4.51
CA ALA A 2 21.72 6.46 5.94
C ALA A 2 21.72 7.95 6.26
N GLY A 3 20.63 8.49 6.68
CA GLY A 3 20.57 9.86 7.11
C GLY A 3 19.17 10.42 6.90
N VAL A 4 18.72 11.14 7.91
CA VAL A 4 17.48 11.90 7.80
C VAL A 4 17.82 13.17 7.05
N PRO A 5 17.25 13.41 5.88
CA PRO A 5 17.47 14.68 5.19
C PRO A 5 17.14 15.84 6.11
N PRO A 6 17.97 16.87 6.20
CA PRO A 6 17.57 18.11 6.84
C PRO A 6 16.46 18.75 6.01
N LEU A 7 15.30 18.82 6.58
CA LEU A 7 14.03 19.09 5.92
C LEU A 7 13.67 20.56 5.99
N ASN A 8 14.65 21.40 5.79
CA ASN A 8 14.53 22.82 5.98
C ASN A 8 14.25 23.58 4.69
N THR A 9 14.18 22.91 3.57
CA THR A 9 13.96 23.56 2.28
C THR A 9 12.91 22.82 1.46
N LEU A 10 12.02 23.54 0.86
CA LEU A 10 11.17 23.07 -0.22
C LEU A 10 11.86 23.30 -1.56
N PRO A 11 11.60 22.46 -2.55
CA PRO A 11 10.71 21.28 -2.46
C PRO A 11 11.43 20.10 -1.81
N LEU A 12 10.69 19.30 -1.03
CA LEU A 12 11.16 18.06 -0.42
C LEU A 12 11.63 17.03 -1.46
N SER A 13 11.02 17.04 -2.63
CA SER A 13 11.40 16.24 -3.78
C SER A 13 12.88 16.36 -4.14
N GLN A 14 13.47 17.55 -4.05
CA GLN A 14 14.91 17.74 -4.26
C GLN A 14 15.75 17.04 -3.19
N THR A 15 15.29 17.02 -1.96
CA THR A 15 16.00 16.34 -0.87
C THR A 15 15.92 14.83 -1.04
N ILE A 16 14.78 14.32 -1.46
CA ILE A 16 14.60 12.89 -1.78
C ILE A 16 15.49 12.50 -2.96
N GLU A 17 15.51 13.30 -4.04
CA GLU A 17 16.43 13.09 -5.18
C GLU A 17 17.89 13.08 -4.75
N ASP A 18 18.30 14.06 -3.94
CA ASP A 18 19.66 14.15 -3.39
C ASP A 18 20.03 12.92 -2.56
N SER A 19 19.06 12.29 -1.88
CA SER A 19 19.29 11.06 -1.11
C SER A 19 19.67 9.86 -1.96
N TYR A 20 19.28 9.83 -3.23
CA TYR A 20 19.61 8.75 -4.16
C TYR A 20 20.90 8.96 -4.94
N ARG A 21 21.47 10.15 -4.94
CA ARG A 21 22.76 10.40 -5.59
C ARG A 21 23.88 9.65 -4.86
N TYR A 22 24.86 9.17 -5.61
CA TYR A 22 25.98 8.38 -5.06
C TYR A 22 27.03 9.20 -4.32
N GLU A 23 26.90 10.52 -4.32
CA GLU A 23 27.83 11.45 -3.71
C GLU A 23 27.30 11.99 -2.39
N ASN A 24 28.18 12.29 -1.46
CA ASN A 24 27.82 13.06 -0.27
C ASN A 24 27.39 14.46 -0.67
N SER A 25 26.45 15.00 0.04
CA SER A 25 26.01 16.39 -0.12
C SER A 25 26.18 17.15 1.20
N ALA A 26 26.04 18.46 1.14
CA ALA A 26 25.99 19.29 2.35
C ALA A 26 24.82 18.95 3.29
N ARG A 27 23.83 18.20 2.78
CA ARG A 27 22.61 17.79 3.49
C ARG A 27 22.66 16.37 4.02
N LEU A 28 23.44 15.48 3.39
CA LEU A 28 23.40 14.03 3.65
C LEU A 28 24.80 13.44 3.69
N ASN A 29 25.11 12.75 4.78
CA ASN A 29 26.22 11.81 4.81
C ASN A 29 25.72 10.46 4.30
N LYS A 30 26.39 9.90 3.29
CA LYS A 30 26.02 8.64 2.66
C LYS A 30 27.16 7.66 2.75
N GLU A 31 26.81 6.41 2.98
CA GLU A 31 27.71 5.29 2.82
C GLU A 31 27.31 4.49 1.60
N ILE A 32 28.21 4.28 0.67
CA ILE A 32 27.96 3.52 -0.54
C ILE A 32 28.28 2.05 -0.25
N LEU A 33 27.22 1.23 -0.22
CA LEU A 33 27.35 -0.22 -0.09
C LEU A 33 27.44 -0.84 -1.49
N ARG A 34 28.49 -1.61 -1.73
CA ARG A 34 28.67 -2.36 -2.97
C ARG A 34 28.42 -3.85 -2.70
N PHE A 35 27.38 -4.38 -3.28
CA PHE A 35 27.12 -5.82 -3.29
C PHE A 35 27.95 -6.44 -4.43
N VAL A 36 28.84 -7.35 -4.08
CA VAL A 36 29.64 -8.07 -5.06
C VAL A 36 29.28 -9.55 -5.02
N PRO A 37 29.22 -10.23 -6.19
CA PRO A 37 29.06 -11.68 -6.21
C PRO A 37 30.17 -12.34 -5.40
N LEU A 38 29.82 -13.36 -4.62
CA LEU A 38 30.82 -14.18 -4.00
C LEU A 38 31.54 -14.95 -5.12
N GLU A 39 32.81 -14.66 -5.33
CA GLU A 39 33.63 -15.45 -6.27
C GLU A 39 33.57 -16.90 -5.80
N ARG A 40 33.21 -17.81 -6.71
CA ARG A 40 33.27 -19.23 -6.48
C ARG A 40 34.75 -19.56 -6.26
N SER A 41 35.13 -19.81 -5.02
CA SER A 41 36.45 -20.36 -4.75
C SER A 41 36.44 -21.79 -5.27
N GLU A 42 37.11 -22.03 -6.39
CA GLU A 42 37.31 -23.36 -6.99
C GLU A 42 38.10 -24.32 -6.08
N GLU A 43 38.61 -23.85 -4.95
CA GLU A 43 39.56 -24.59 -4.13
C GLU A 43 38.98 -25.58 -3.13
N ARG A 44 37.69 -25.70 -2.99
CA ARG A 44 37.09 -26.77 -2.17
C ARG A 44 35.90 -27.39 -2.91
N GLY A 45 36.12 -28.55 -3.47
CA GLY A 45 35.16 -29.39 -4.21
C GLY A 45 33.88 -29.78 -3.47
N VAL A 46 33.31 -28.90 -2.68
CA VAL A 46 32.00 -28.99 -2.07
C VAL A 46 31.13 -27.94 -2.76
N ARG A 47 30.30 -28.37 -3.68
CA ARG A 47 29.14 -27.61 -4.13
C ARG A 47 28.24 -27.43 -2.91
N SER A 48 28.38 -26.31 -2.20
CA SER A 48 27.32 -25.83 -1.32
C SER A 48 26.23 -25.27 -2.25
N GLU A 49 25.37 -26.12 -2.75
CA GLU A 49 24.21 -25.71 -3.50
C GLU A 49 23.33 -24.89 -2.55
N GLY A 50 23.14 -23.61 -2.86
CA GLY A 50 21.98 -22.85 -2.43
C GLY A 50 21.99 -22.17 -1.06
N VAL A 51 23.06 -22.19 -0.27
CA VAL A 51 23.04 -21.55 1.05
C VAL A 51 23.78 -20.23 1.05
N SER A 52 23.03 -19.15 1.18
CA SER A 52 23.62 -17.81 1.32
C SER A 52 24.23 -17.63 2.72
N LYS A 53 25.36 -16.90 2.80
CA LYS A 53 25.98 -16.50 4.06
C LYS A 53 25.39 -15.21 4.63
N TRP A 54 24.48 -14.56 3.92
CA TRP A 54 23.83 -13.32 4.28
C TRP A 54 22.54 -13.16 3.48
N TYR A 55 21.62 -12.38 4.01
CA TYR A 55 20.36 -12.02 3.36
C TYR A 55 20.20 -10.50 3.32
N VAL A 56 19.50 -10.03 2.31
CA VAL A 56 18.97 -8.67 2.22
C VAL A 56 17.46 -8.74 2.39
N VAL A 57 16.92 -7.79 3.14
CA VAL A 57 15.48 -7.58 3.23
C VAL A 57 15.17 -6.24 2.56
N ASP A 58 14.43 -6.26 1.44
CA ASP A 58 13.88 -5.04 0.86
C ASP A 58 12.62 -4.65 1.63
N ALA A 59 12.75 -3.66 2.48
CA ALA A 59 11.67 -3.03 3.22
C ALA A 59 11.47 -1.57 2.81
N THR A 60 11.90 -1.21 1.60
CA THR A 60 11.72 0.14 1.07
C THR A 60 10.25 0.37 0.69
N GLU A 61 9.77 1.61 0.82
CA GLU A 61 8.37 1.97 0.58
C GLU A 61 7.91 1.67 -0.85
N THR A 62 8.82 1.64 -1.81
CA THR A 62 8.49 1.49 -3.23
C THR A 62 9.11 0.25 -3.89
N GLY A 63 9.77 -0.62 -3.12
CA GLY A 63 10.41 -1.82 -3.66
C GLY A 63 11.61 -1.48 -4.55
N GLU A 64 12.58 -0.77 -4.02
CA GLU A 64 13.72 -0.25 -4.81
C GLU A 64 14.68 -1.35 -5.23
N LEU A 65 15.01 -2.25 -4.30
CA LEU A 65 15.91 -3.37 -4.61
C LEU A 65 15.28 -4.38 -5.56
N ILE A 66 13.96 -4.53 -5.53
CA ILE A 66 13.21 -5.35 -6.49
C ILE A 66 13.49 -4.90 -7.93
N ALA A 67 13.43 -3.58 -8.17
CA ALA A 67 13.71 -3.02 -9.49
C ALA A 67 15.19 -3.17 -9.91
N LEU A 68 16.12 -2.91 -8.97
CA LEU A 68 17.55 -3.02 -9.20
C LEU A 68 18.02 -4.46 -9.44
N ALA A 69 17.42 -5.40 -8.73
CA ALA A 69 17.76 -6.81 -8.80
C ALA A 69 17.06 -7.57 -9.94
N ASP A 70 16.31 -6.89 -10.78
CA ASP A 70 15.56 -7.46 -11.90
C ASP A 70 14.60 -8.58 -11.50
N VAL A 71 14.02 -8.46 -10.32
CA VAL A 71 12.98 -9.37 -9.82
C VAL A 71 11.65 -9.08 -10.53
N PRO A 72 10.89 -10.08 -10.96
CA PRO A 72 9.54 -9.86 -11.49
C PRO A 72 8.61 -9.19 -10.47
N TYR A 73 7.93 -8.13 -10.90
CA TYR A 73 6.99 -7.38 -10.05
C TYR A 73 5.79 -6.83 -10.83
N ARG A 74 4.76 -6.47 -10.09
CA ARG A 74 3.57 -5.75 -10.55
C ARG A 74 3.58 -4.32 -10.03
N LEU A 75 2.92 -3.44 -10.78
CA LEU A 75 2.58 -2.08 -10.39
C LEU A 75 1.16 -1.77 -10.85
N GLY A 76 0.47 -0.93 -10.09
CA GLY A 76 -0.86 -0.46 -10.47
C GLY A 76 -1.88 -1.58 -10.59
N ILE A 77 -2.87 -1.39 -11.47
CA ILE A 77 -4.02 -2.28 -11.60
C ILE A 77 -3.62 -3.60 -12.27
N ASP A 78 -3.97 -4.71 -11.61
CA ASP A 78 -3.96 -6.04 -12.22
C ASP A 78 -5.21 -6.23 -13.08
N ALA A 79 -5.10 -6.98 -14.19
CA ALA A 79 -6.21 -7.25 -15.07
C ALA A 79 -7.34 -8.02 -14.39
N ARG A 80 -8.59 -7.65 -14.72
CA ARG A 80 -9.78 -8.36 -14.23
C ARG A 80 -9.73 -9.83 -14.58
N SER A 81 -9.91 -10.66 -13.56
CA SER A 81 -9.89 -12.12 -13.67
C SER A 81 -10.81 -12.74 -12.61
N TYR A 82 -10.90 -14.07 -12.59
CA TYR A 82 -11.63 -14.74 -11.54
C TYR A 82 -10.95 -14.66 -10.16
N LEU A 83 -9.67 -14.28 -10.09
CA LEU A 83 -8.91 -14.05 -8.87
C LEU A 83 -8.99 -12.58 -8.39
N GLU A 84 -9.19 -11.66 -9.33
CA GLU A 84 -9.31 -10.21 -9.13
C GLU A 84 -10.60 -9.71 -9.82
N PRO A 85 -11.77 -10.19 -9.40
CA PRO A 85 -13.02 -9.96 -10.13
C PRO A 85 -13.50 -8.52 -10.11
N SER A 86 -13.08 -7.75 -9.11
CA SER A 86 -13.46 -6.34 -8.96
C SER A 86 -12.50 -5.36 -9.63
N ALA A 87 -11.45 -5.86 -10.31
CA ALA A 87 -10.52 -4.98 -11.01
C ALA A 87 -11.24 -4.11 -12.05
N SER A 88 -10.91 -2.83 -12.06
CA SER A 88 -11.55 -1.84 -12.93
C SER A 88 -11.15 -1.95 -14.40
N SER A 89 -10.01 -2.61 -14.69
CA SER A 89 -9.47 -2.78 -16.04
C SER A 89 -9.47 -4.24 -16.49
N THR A 90 -9.62 -4.48 -17.78
CA THR A 90 -9.44 -5.81 -18.41
C THR A 90 -7.99 -6.11 -18.78
N THR A 91 -7.11 -5.13 -18.67
CA THR A 91 -5.67 -5.23 -18.91
C THR A 91 -4.92 -4.65 -17.72
N ASN A 92 -3.67 -5.08 -17.54
CA ASN A 92 -2.81 -4.47 -16.53
C ASN A 92 -2.56 -3.00 -16.85
N ASP A 93 -2.65 -2.14 -15.83
CA ASP A 93 -2.29 -0.73 -15.93
C ASP A 93 -1.21 -0.38 -14.90
N PRO A 94 0.06 -0.43 -15.27
CA PRO A 94 1.17 -0.22 -14.36
C PRO A 94 1.36 1.26 -13.96
N TYR A 95 0.65 2.18 -14.58
CA TYR A 95 0.73 3.61 -14.28
C TYR A 95 -0.27 4.04 -13.20
N CYS A 96 -1.37 3.30 -13.06
CA CYS A 96 -2.43 3.57 -12.10
C CYS A 96 -2.11 2.94 -10.73
N THR A 97 -1.15 3.50 -10.03
CA THR A 97 -0.87 3.16 -8.63
C THR A 97 -1.78 3.94 -7.70
N GLN A 98 -1.95 3.46 -6.47
CA GLN A 98 -2.71 4.20 -5.46
C GLN A 98 -2.06 5.54 -5.15
N GLY A 99 -2.89 6.53 -4.83
CA GLY A 99 -2.46 7.87 -4.46
C GLY A 99 -1.55 7.89 -3.24
N PHE A 100 -0.66 8.87 -3.19
CA PHE A 100 0.23 9.13 -2.06
C PHE A 100 0.01 10.52 -1.50
N THR A 101 0.43 10.77 -0.25
CA THR A 101 0.03 11.95 0.48
C THR A 101 1.19 12.60 1.20
N TYR A 102 1.39 13.89 1.01
CA TYR A 102 2.10 14.70 2.00
C TYR A 102 1.10 15.19 3.03
N THR A 103 1.25 14.73 4.26
CA THR A 103 0.40 15.17 5.38
C THR A 103 0.88 16.49 5.93
N PHE A 104 -0.05 17.25 6.51
CA PHE A 104 0.24 18.49 7.24
C PHE A 104 -0.66 18.59 8.48
N ALA A 105 -0.28 19.43 9.42
CA ALA A 105 -1.09 19.75 10.58
C ALA A 105 -1.65 21.15 10.49
N MET A 106 -2.86 21.33 11.00
CA MET A 106 -3.54 22.61 11.15
C MET A 106 -4.13 22.73 12.53
N GLU A 107 -4.27 23.95 13.00
CA GLU A 107 -4.78 24.27 14.32
C GLU A 107 -6.00 25.19 14.23
N ALA A 108 -7.01 24.91 15.01
CA ALA A 108 -8.17 25.81 15.17
C ALA A 108 -7.77 27.04 16.01
N THR A 109 -8.18 28.21 15.56
CA THR A 109 -7.86 29.48 16.22
C THR A 109 -9.11 30.19 16.71
N LYS A 110 -8.96 31.02 17.75
CA LYS A 110 -10.07 31.83 18.26
C LYS A 110 -10.55 32.86 17.23
N ASP A 111 -9.61 33.53 16.61
CA ASP A 111 -9.88 34.61 15.66
C ASP A 111 -9.55 34.20 14.22
N PRO A 112 -10.24 34.75 13.22
CA PRO A 112 -9.93 34.51 11.82
C PRO A 112 -8.48 34.94 11.45
N ILE A 113 -7.86 34.17 10.59
CA ILE A 113 -6.52 34.44 10.05
C ILE A 113 -6.62 34.66 8.54
N GLY A 114 -5.95 35.68 8.06
CA GLY A 114 -5.79 35.90 6.62
C GLY A 114 -4.76 34.97 6.01
N HIS A 115 -5.09 34.37 4.88
CA HIS A 115 -4.21 33.46 4.15
C HIS A 115 -3.91 33.99 2.75
N ASN A 116 -2.63 34.03 2.40
CA ASN A 116 -2.20 34.38 1.04
C ASN A 116 -2.44 33.18 0.10
N ILE A 117 -2.96 33.46 -1.08
CA ILE A 117 -3.16 32.42 -2.11
C ILE A 117 -1.81 31.87 -2.57
N PRO A 118 -1.59 30.54 -2.51
CA PRO A 118 -0.39 29.92 -3.06
C PRO A 118 -0.33 30.12 -4.59
N PRO A 119 0.83 30.44 -5.17
CA PRO A 119 0.94 30.76 -6.60
C PRO A 119 0.50 29.62 -7.53
N PHE A 120 0.57 28.40 -7.06
CA PHE A 120 0.16 27.18 -7.78
C PHE A 120 -1.30 26.78 -7.52
N TYR A 121 -2.04 27.47 -6.64
CA TYR A 121 -3.37 27.04 -6.18
C TYR A 121 -4.38 26.83 -7.33
N SER A 122 -4.36 27.70 -8.34
CA SER A 122 -5.27 27.60 -9.48
C SER A 122 -5.12 26.29 -10.29
N GLN A 123 -3.97 25.62 -10.20
CA GLN A 123 -3.74 24.33 -10.87
C GLN A 123 -4.50 23.21 -10.19
N TYR A 124 -4.78 23.33 -8.89
CA TYR A 124 -5.32 22.26 -8.07
C TYR A 124 -6.73 22.55 -7.52
N SER A 125 -7.16 23.81 -7.52
CA SER A 125 -8.42 24.23 -6.89
C SER A 125 -9.67 23.49 -7.42
N ALA A 126 -9.67 23.12 -8.70
CA ALA A 126 -10.76 22.37 -9.32
C ALA A 126 -10.80 20.88 -8.92
N TYR A 127 -9.85 20.42 -8.11
CA TYR A 127 -9.76 19.03 -7.67
C TYR A 127 -10.41 18.78 -6.32
N TYR A 128 -10.25 19.70 -5.34
CA TYR A 128 -10.58 19.45 -3.95
C TYR A 128 -12.07 19.26 -3.70
N SER A 129 -12.42 18.32 -2.85
CA SER A 129 -13.79 17.97 -2.50
C SER A 129 -13.87 17.32 -1.12
N TYR A 130 -15.03 17.41 -0.49
CA TYR A 130 -15.41 16.53 0.61
C TYR A 130 -15.77 15.11 0.15
N GLU A 131 -15.81 14.86 -1.17
CA GLU A 131 -16.09 13.60 -1.85
C GLU A 131 -17.56 13.14 -1.75
N LEU A 132 -18.10 13.07 -0.54
CA LEU A 132 -19.42 12.52 -0.28
C LEU A 132 -20.29 13.51 0.51
N PRO A 133 -21.62 13.61 0.23
CA PRO A 133 -22.50 14.51 0.98
C PRO A 133 -22.45 14.30 2.48
N ARG A 134 -22.32 13.07 2.96
CA ARG A 134 -22.21 12.76 4.40
C ARG A 134 -20.90 13.24 5.04
N LEU A 135 -19.89 13.54 4.26
CA LEU A 135 -18.60 14.08 4.71
C LEU A 135 -18.49 15.60 4.48
N ALA A 136 -19.52 16.23 3.91
CA ALA A 136 -19.54 17.64 3.57
C ALA A 136 -19.67 18.56 4.80
N SER A 137 -18.76 18.37 5.75
CA SER A 137 -18.72 19.09 7.01
C SER A 137 -17.28 19.32 7.44
N PHE A 138 -16.88 20.58 7.55
CA PHE A 138 -15.54 20.92 8.04
C PHE A 138 -15.28 20.39 9.47
N PRO A 139 -16.23 20.53 10.44
CA PRO A 139 -16.03 19.93 11.76
C PRO A 139 -15.74 18.44 11.70
N LEU A 140 -16.43 17.70 10.86
CA LEU A 140 -16.15 16.27 10.66
C LEU A 140 -14.74 16.02 10.12
N VAL A 141 -14.36 16.71 9.04
CA VAL A 141 -13.02 16.57 8.41
C VAL A 141 -11.91 16.91 9.41
N PHE A 142 -12.11 17.97 10.19
CA PHE A 142 -11.17 18.39 11.21
C PHE A 142 -11.06 17.36 12.34
N THR A 143 -12.18 16.98 12.96
CA THR A 143 -12.20 16.14 14.16
C THR A 143 -11.88 14.67 13.87
N TYR A 144 -12.21 14.18 12.68
CA TYR A 144 -11.84 12.83 12.25
C TYR A 144 -10.32 12.60 12.27
N ARG A 145 -9.54 13.64 11.99
CA ARG A 145 -8.07 13.62 11.99
C ARG A 145 -7.45 14.42 13.14
N ARG A 146 -8.24 14.76 14.17
CA ARG A 146 -7.74 15.48 15.34
C ARG A 146 -6.71 14.64 16.09
N ILE A 147 -5.54 15.21 16.36
CA ILE A 147 -4.42 14.58 17.08
C ILE A 147 -4.18 15.19 18.46
N TRP A 148 -4.75 16.37 18.72
CA TRP A 148 -4.62 17.07 19.98
C TRP A 148 -5.86 17.93 20.25
N SER A 149 -6.23 18.05 21.52
CA SER A 149 -7.28 18.97 22.01
C SER A 149 -6.91 19.46 23.40
N PRO A 150 -7.14 20.76 23.71
CA PRO A 150 -6.99 21.29 25.08
C PRO A 150 -8.12 20.90 26.02
N LYS A 151 -9.17 20.22 25.54
CA LYS A 151 -10.25 19.73 26.38
C LYS A 151 -9.74 18.62 27.28
N ASP A 152 -9.60 18.93 28.56
CA ASP A 152 -9.17 17.96 29.57
C ASP A 152 -10.17 16.80 29.72
N GLY A 153 -9.67 15.58 29.77
CA GLY A 153 -10.40 14.39 30.15
C GLY A 153 -11.34 13.78 29.13
N GLU A 154 -11.49 14.38 27.97
CA GLU A 154 -12.26 13.78 26.88
C GLU A 154 -11.34 12.92 26.00
N PRO A 155 -11.66 11.62 25.80
CA PRO A 155 -10.90 10.81 24.86
C PRO A 155 -11.05 11.40 23.47
N MET A 156 -9.91 11.62 22.78
CA MET A 156 -9.93 11.95 21.37
C MET A 156 -10.53 10.77 20.60
N SER A 157 -11.69 10.97 19.97
CA SER A 157 -12.23 9.96 19.08
C SER A 157 -11.46 10.00 17.74
N PHE A 158 -10.77 8.90 17.46
CA PHE A 158 -10.22 8.66 16.13
C PHE A 158 -11.24 7.87 15.32
N GLY A 159 -11.59 8.41 14.16
CA GLY A 159 -12.56 7.79 13.28
C GLY A 159 -14.00 7.99 13.74
N GLY A 160 -14.93 7.75 12.85
CA GLY A 160 -16.33 7.95 13.12
C GLY A 160 -16.81 9.36 12.73
N ILE A 161 -18.12 9.56 12.85
CA ILE A 161 -18.76 10.81 12.49
C ILE A 161 -18.86 11.69 13.73
N ASN A 162 -18.10 12.78 13.75
CA ASN A 162 -18.19 13.80 14.77
C ASN A 162 -18.40 15.17 14.13
N PHE A 163 -19.55 15.79 14.41
CA PHE A 163 -19.95 17.10 13.87
C PHE A 163 -19.71 18.24 14.86
N GLU A 164 -19.06 17.99 15.99
CA GLU A 164 -18.72 19.07 16.93
C GLU A 164 -17.74 20.05 16.29
N ALA A 165 -17.98 21.32 16.48
CA ALA A 165 -17.06 22.34 16.01
C ALA A 165 -15.70 22.22 16.72
N PRO A 166 -14.58 22.38 16.01
CA PRO A 166 -13.26 22.47 16.64
C PRO A 166 -13.24 23.63 17.65
N VAL A 167 -12.56 23.41 18.77
CA VAL A 167 -12.29 24.47 19.74
C VAL A 167 -10.91 25.08 19.47
N PRO A 168 -10.65 26.34 19.87
CA PRO A 168 -9.32 26.92 19.75
C PRO A 168 -8.24 26.00 20.35
N ASP A 169 -7.09 25.94 19.69
CA ASP A 169 -5.94 25.08 19.98
C ASP A 169 -6.13 23.58 19.70
N ASP A 170 -7.28 23.14 19.19
CA ASP A 170 -7.41 21.80 18.59
C ASP A 170 -6.44 21.66 17.40
N ILE A 171 -5.72 20.53 17.33
CA ILE A 171 -4.81 20.24 16.22
C ILE A 171 -5.31 19.02 15.44
N SER A 172 -5.36 19.18 14.12
CA SER A 172 -5.73 18.13 13.18
C SER A 172 -4.64 17.88 12.14
N MET A 173 -4.39 16.59 11.83
CA MET A 173 -3.48 16.17 10.77
C MET A 173 -4.25 15.70 9.55
N GLN A 174 -4.05 16.30 8.40
CA GLN A 174 -4.86 16.06 7.21
C GLN A 174 -4.31 14.98 6.29
N ASN A 175 -5.21 14.08 5.86
CA ASN A 175 -4.97 12.98 4.92
C ASN A 175 -6.32 12.58 4.28
N TRP A 176 -6.60 13.04 3.06
CA TRP A 176 -7.90 12.86 2.40
C TRP A 176 -7.76 12.56 0.92
N THR A 177 -8.61 11.66 0.43
CA THR A 177 -8.62 11.17 -0.96
C THR A 177 -8.81 12.32 -1.97
N TRP A 178 -9.82 13.18 -1.78
CA TRP A 178 -10.08 14.35 -2.61
C TRP A 178 -9.52 15.65 -2.01
N GLY A 179 -8.57 15.49 -1.11
CA GLY A 179 -7.83 16.57 -0.47
C GLY A 179 -6.37 16.57 -0.87
N ASN A 180 -5.50 16.20 0.05
CA ASN A 180 -4.05 16.19 -0.16
C ASN A 180 -3.49 14.87 -0.71
N ASP A 181 -4.32 13.89 -1.07
CA ASP A 181 -3.87 12.74 -1.84
C ASP A 181 -3.55 13.15 -3.27
N TYR A 182 -2.31 12.92 -3.69
CA TYR A 182 -1.90 13.11 -5.06
C TYR A 182 -1.96 11.77 -5.81
N ARG A 183 -2.71 11.72 -6.92
CA ARG A 183 -3.15 10.47 -7.54
C ARG A 183 -2.80 10.38 -9.04
N PRO A 184 -1.51 10.50 -9.42
CA PRO A 184 -1.10 10.40 -10.81
C PRO A 184 -1.35 9.00 -11.34
N GLY A 185 -1.86 8.88 -12.56
CA GLY A 185 -2.27 7.59 -13.12
C GLY A 185 -1.93 7.39 -14.59
N THR A 186 -1.04 8.19 -15.17
CA THR A 186 -0.65 8.08 -16.59
C THR A 186 0.85 7.86 -16.76
N ALA A 187 1.27 7.39 -17.93
CA ALA A 187 2.68 7.25 -18.27
C ALA A 187 3.48 8.56 -18.18
N ALA A 188 2.79 9.71 -18.26
CA ALA A 188 3.42 11.03 -18.20
C ALA A 188 3.67 11.52 -16.77
N ASP A 189 2.88 11.03 -15.79
CA ASP A 189 2.89 11.58 -14.43
C ASP A 189 2.98 10.53 -13.30
N ASN A 190 2.94 9.22 -13.60
CA ASN A 190 3.05 8.17 -12.59
C ASN A 190 4.27 8.37 -11.69
N LEU A 191 4.08 8.18 -10.38
CA LEU A 191 5.15 8.37 -9.40
C LEU A 191 6.24 7.31 -9.53
N ILE A 192 5.85 6.04 -9.53
CA ILE A 192 6.78 4.91 -9.54
C ILE A 192 7.06 4.52 -10.99
N TYR A 193 8.29 4.67 -11.42
CA TYR A 193 8.68 4.27 -12.77
C TYR A 193 8.52 2.77 -12.99
N THR A 194 7.88 2.44 -14.11
CA THR A 194 7.85 1.06 -14.62
C THR A 194 9.26 0.63 -15.08
N ARG A 195 9.47 -0.68 -15.26
CA ARG A 195 10.73 -1.19 -15.79
C ARG A 195 11.13 -0.55 -17.13
N ALA A 196 10.17 -0.41 -18.05
CA ALA A 196 10.42 0.24 -19.33
C ALA A 196 10.85 1.70 -19.17
N GLN A 197 10.24 2.44 -18.27
CA GLN A 197 10.64 3.81 -17.98
C GLN A 197 12.01 3.90 -17.31
N LEU A 198 12.35 2.97 -16.39
CA LEU A 198 13.68 2.89 -15.79
C LEU A 198 14.77 2.59 -16.82
N GLN A 199 14.49 1.74 -17.79
CA GLN A 199 15.39 1.48 -18.91
C GLN A 199 15.54 2.72 -19.80
N ALA A 200 14.43 3.35 -20.17
CA ALA A 200 14.42 4.51 -21.06
C ALA A 200 15.15 5.73 -20.47
N ASN A 201 15.05 5.95 -19.15
CA ASN A 201 15.73 7.06 -18.46
C ASN A 201 17.13 6.68 -17.91
N GLY A 202 17.61 5.47 -18.19
CA GLY A 202 18.95 5.01 -17.84
C GLY A 202 19.19 4.71 -16.37
N GLN A 203 18.16 4.68 -15.52
CA GLN A 203 18.35 4.44 -14.08
C GLN A 203 18.83 3.02 -13.74
N LEU A 204 18.66 2.05 -14.64
CA LEU A 204 19.16 0.69 -14.43
C LEU A 204 20.64 0.54 -14.83
N LEU A 205 21.29 1.57 -15.36
CA LEU A 205 22.72 1.55 -15.61
C LEU A 205 23.50 1.72 -14.29
N PRO A 206 24.67 1.10 -14.15
CA PRO A 206 25.50 1.24 -12.96
C PRO A 206 25.78 2.71 -12.60
N GLY A 207 25.50 3.08 -11.35
CA GLY A 207 25.71 4.44 -10.84
C GLY A 207 24.61 5.45 -11.15
N ASN A 208 23.56 5.08 -11.89
CA ASN A 208 22.52 6.01 -12.32
C ASN A 208 21.18 5.88 -11.54
N TRP A 209 21.12 5.01 -10.55
CA TRP A 209 19.90 4.83 -9.78
C TRP A 209 19.52 6.10 -9.01
N LEU A 210 18.29 6.57 -9.18
CA LEU A 210 17.71 7.74 -8.53
C LEU A 210 16.37 7.41 -7.83
N GLY A 211 16.30 6.24 -7.19
CA GLY A 211 15.13 5.79 -6.43
C GLY A 211 14.01 5.21 -7.29
N GLY A 212 14.09 5.31 -8.60
CA GLY A 212 13.04 4.84 -9.50
C GLY A 212 11.72 5.61 -9.39
N LEU A 213 11.77 6.87 -8.95
CA LEU A 213 10.64 7.75 -8.77
C LEU A 213 10.70 8.97 -9.69
N ARG A 214 9.53 9.48 -10.06
CA ARG A 214 9.39 10.76 -10.77
C ARG A 214 9.35 11.89 -9.75
N THR A 215 10.44 12.62 -9.61
CA THR A 215 10.58 13.71 -8.64
C THR A 215 9.62 14.86 -8.91
N GLU A 216 9.25 15.10 -10.18
CA GLU A 216 8.23 16.08 -10.54
C GLU A 216 6.86 15.78 -9.93
N SER A 217 6.48 14.51 -9.85
CA SER A 217 5.22 14.10 -9.21
C SER A 217 5.27 14.29 -7.69
N LEU A 218 6.44 14.11 -7.07
CA LEU A 218 6.64 14.45 -5.66
C LEU A 218 6.45 15.95 -5.42
N ARG A 219 7.05 16.79 -6.27
CA ARG A 219 6.92 18.25 -6.16
C ARG A 219 5.46 18.70 -6.31
N LYS A 220 4.75 18.18 -7.29
CA LYS A 220 3.33 18.49 -7.49
C LYS A 220 2.47 18.06 -6.30
N ALA A 221 2.80 16.95 -5.66
CA ALA A 221 2.10 16.49 -4.46
C ALA A 221 2.34 17.41 -3.25
N GLU A 222 3.52 17.98 -3.11
CA GLU A 222 3.81 18.99 -2.10
C GLU A 222 2.95 20.24 -2.29
N GLU A 223 2.90 20.77 -3.52
CA GLU A 223 2.05 21.89 -3.90
C GLU A 223 0.57 21.58 -3.68
N HIS A 224 0.16 20.41 -4.10
CA HIS A 224 -1.21 19.94 -3.93
C HIS A 224 -1.64 19.88 -2.46
N ALA A 225 -0.78 19.38 -1.56
CA ALA A 225 -1.07 19.34 -0.13
C ALA A 225 -1.23 20.73 0.49
N ILE A 226 -0.35 21.67 0.13
CA ILE A 226 -0.44 23.07 0.59
C ILE A 226 -1.71 23.74 0.02
N GLY A 227 -2.02 23.47 -1.24
CA GLY A 227 -3.25 23.97 -1.89
C GLY A 227 -4.51 23.46 -1.21
N TYR A 228 -4.51 22.20 -0.71
CA TYR A 228 -5.63 21.65 0.04
C TYR A 228 -5.87 22.37 1.36
N PHE A 229 -4.82 22.69 2.10
CA PHE A 229 -4.98 23.55 3.30
C PHE A 229 -5.64 24.88 2.92
N TYR A 230 -5.15 25.57 1.87
CA TYR A 230 -5.74 26.82 1.43
C TYR A 230 -7.21 26.66 1.04
N TRP A 231 -7.57 25.55 0.35
CA TRP A 231 -8.96 25.26 0.03
C TRP A 231 -9.81 25.05 1.29
N LEU A 232 -9.29 24.35 2.30
CA LEU A 232 -10.02 24.16 3.57
C LEU A 232 -10.37 25.49 4.24
N VAL A 233 -9.47 26.47 4.24
CA VAL A 233 -9.65 27.73 4.97
C VAL A 233 -10.33 28.83 4.15
N THR A 234 -10.18 28.84 2.83
CA THR A 234 -10.69 29.94 1.97
C THR A 234 -11.59 29.48 0.84
N GLY A 235 -11.58 28.19 0.48
CA GLY A 235 -12.33 27.65 -0.66
C GLY A 235 -13.86 27.84 -0.51
N THR A 236 -14.54 28.03 -1.64
CA THR A 236 -16.00 28.21 -1.74
C THR A 236 -16.67 27.26 -2.69
N THR A 237 -15.89 26.45 -3.42
CA THR A 237 -16.37 25.46 -4.40
C THR A 237 -15.92 24.07 -4.00
N ASP A 238 -16.71 23.06 -4.38
CA ASP A 238 -16.40 21.65 -4.18
C ASP A 238 -16.47 20.94 -5.53
N SER A 239 -15.41 20.24 -5.92
CA SER A 239 -15.29 19.67 -7.27
C SER A 239 -16.25 18.52 -7.56
N GLN A 240 -16.78 17.86 -6.54
CA GLN A 240 -17.68 16.71 -6.68
C GLN A 240 -19.12 17.02 -6.26
N LEU A 241 -19.28 17.87 -5.25
CA LEU A 241 -20.60 18.15 -4.64
C LEU A 241 -21.21 19.46 -5.15
N GLY A 242 -20.46 20.23 -5.89
CA GLY A 242 -20.94 21.48 -6.50
C GLY A 242 -20.90 22.71 -5.62
N ASP A 243 -21.50 23.78 -6.10
CA ASP A 243 -21.50 25.08 -5.45
C ASP A 243 -22.36 25.12 -4.19
N GLY A 244 -21.95 25.93 -3.21
CA GLY A 244 -22.68 26.16 -1.97
C GLY A 244 -22.41 25.14 -0.85
N VAL A 245 -21.82 24.01 -1.14
CA VAL A 245 -21.46 22.99 -0.14
C VAL A 245 -20.27 23.43 0.71
N LYS A 246 -19.22 23.95 0.04
CA LYS A 246 -17.99 24.39 0.71
C LYS A 246 -18.13 25.83 1.23
N GLN A 247 -17.83 25.99 2.51
CA GLN A 247 -17.76 27.29 3.18
C GLN A 247 -16.33 27.56 3.67
N PRO A 248 -15.83 28.80 3.59
CA PRO A 248 -14.55 29.17 4.18
C PRO A 248 -14.48 28.90 5.68
N GLN A 249 -13.30 28.53 6.15
CA GLN A 249 -13.01 28.25 7.57
C GLN A 249 -11.78 29.02 8.03
N PRO A 250 -11.87 30.37 8.13
CA PRO A 250 -10.71 31.21 8.36
C PRO A 250 -10.11 31.10 9.76
N ASN A 251 -10.85 30.50 10.71
CA ASN A 251 -10.39 30.27 12.08
C ASN A 251 -9.46 29.04 12.18
N ASN A 252 -8.53 28.93 11.26
CA ASN A 252 -7.55 27.87 11.24
C ASN A 252 -6.21 28.36 10.72
N ARG A 253 -5.10 27.85 11.28
CA ARG A 253 -3.75 28.13 10.80
C ARG A 253 -3.01 26.86 10.40
N TYR A 254 -2.14 27.01 9.42
CA TYR A 254 -1.19 25.98 9.02
C TYR A 254 -0.05 25.91 10.02
N LEU A 255 0.32 24.70 10.46
CA LEU A 255 1.41 24.51 11.42
C LEU A 255 2.70 24.15 10.68
N SER A 256 3.73 24.95 10.87
CA SER A 256 5.06 24.74 10.31
C SER A 256 6.13 25.07 11.35
N GLY A 257 7.37 24.67 11.09
CA GLY A 257 8.49 24.81 12.03
C GLY A 257 8.91 23.47 12.62
N LEU A 258 10.15 23.44 13.14
CA LEU A 258 10.71 22.21 13.70
C LEU A 258 9.95 21.71 14.95
N ASP A 259 9.32 22.62 15.68
CA ASP A 259 8.52 22.31 16.88
C ASP A 259 7.05 22.01 16.53
N SER A 260 6.68 22.04 15.23
CA SER A 260 5.33 21.67 14.77
C SER A 260 5.14 20.15 14.78
N PRO A 261 3.89 19.66 14.73
CA PRO A 261 3.63 18.21 14.70
C PRO A 261 4.35 17.45 13.58
N MET A 262 4.59 18.10 12.43
CA MET A 262 5.34 17.46 11.33
C MET A 262 6.86 17.50 11.54
N GLY A 263 7.37 18.31 12.46
CA GLY A 263 8.80 18.45 12.72
C GLY A 263 9.61 18.97 11.52
N THR A 264 8.98 19.77 10.66
CA THR A 264 9.59 20.33 9.44
C THR A 264 9.34 21.81 9.33
N VAL A 265 10.31 22.58 8.84
CA VAL A 265 10.20 24.02 8.68
C VAL A 265 9.02 24.42 7.78
N HIS A 266 8.74 23.62 6.76
CA HIS A 266 7.67 23.88 5.79
C HIS A 266 6.31 23.31 6.20
N GLY A 267 6.23 22.48 7.25
CA GLY A 267 4.97 21.93 7.80
C GLY A 267 4.40 20.69 7.11
N LEU A 268 4.99 20.24 5.99
CA LEU A 268 4.62 18.96 5.39
C LEU A 268 5.37 17.80 6.07
N SER A 269 4.85 16.59 5.98
CA SER A 269 5.57 15.39 6.41
C SER A 269 6.91 15.24 5.68
N LYS A 270 7.88 14.60 6.33
CA LYS A 270 9.24 14.40 5.80
C LYS A 270 9.27 13.62 4.51
N TYR A 271 8.43 12.60 4.45
CA TYR A 271 8.24 11.72 3.32
C TYR A 271 6.76 11.62 3.01
N PRO A 272 6.39 11.36 1.75
CA PRO A 272 5.00 11.10 1.43
C PRO A 272 4.55 9.77 2.06
N TYR A 273 3.32 9.71 2.52
CA TYR A 273 2.67 8.46 2.87
C TYR A 273 2.36 7.68 1.60
N MET A 274 3.13 6.62 1.39
CA MET A 274 2.98 5.74 0.23
C MET A 274 1.94 4.66 0.51
N ARG A 275 1.12 4.33 -0.49
CA ARG A 275 0.11 3.28 -0.40
C ARG A 275 0.39 2.07 -1.27
N GLU A 276 1.28 2.20 -2.22
CA GLU A 276 1.67 1.12 -3.11
C GLU A 276 3.15 1.22 -3.45
N GLY A 277 3.79 0.05 -3.60
CA GLY A 277 5.14 -0.12 -4.08
C GLY A 277 5.20 -1.12 -5.25
N ARG A 278 6.38 -1.49 -5.69
CA ARG A 278 6.61 -2.61 -6.60
C ARG A 278 6.31 -3.90 -5.85
N ARG A 279 5.23 -4.57 -6.18
CA ARG A 279 4.78 -5.81 -5.54
C ARG A 279 5.40 -6.99 -6.28
N ILE A 280 6.24 -7.78 -5.64
CA ILE A 280 6.87 -8.94 -6.28
C ILE A 280 5.81 -9.93 -6.79
N ILE A 281 6.22 -10.77 -7.73
CA ILE A 281 5.57 -12.02 -8.04
C ILE A 281 6.37 -13.10 -7.34
N GLY A 282 5.77 -13.80 -6.39
CA GLY A 282 6.42 -14.86 -5.65
C GLY A 282 6.82 -16.03 -6.55
N ARG A 283 7.52 -17.00 -6.00
CA ARG A 283 7.92 -18.21 -6.75
C ARG A 283 6.69 -19.02 -7.18
N PRO A 284 6.76 -19.77 -8.29
CA PRO A 284 5.73 -20.72 -8.65
C PRO A 284 5.37 -21.63 -7.49
N SER A 285 4.09 -21.87 -7.29
CA SER A 285 3.58 -22.71 -6.22
C SER A 285 2.35 -23.50 -6.67
N TRP A 286 1.93 -24.45 -5.87
CA TRP A 286 0.72 -25.21 -6.16
C TRP A 286 -0.49 -24.28 -6.33
N GLY A 287 -1.20 -24.45 -7.45
CA GLY A 287 -2.34 -23.62 -7.82
C GLY A 287 -1.99 -22.29 -8.49
N GLN A 288 -0.72 -21.85 -8.44
CA GLN A 288 -0.23 -20.60 -9.06
C GLN A 288 1.11 -20.83 -9.79
N PRO A 289 1.10 -21.52 -10.95
CA PRO A 289 2.33 -21.90 -11.67
C PRO A 289 3.12 -20.71 -12.23
N GLU A 290 2.46 -19.57 -12.49
CA GLU A 290 3.09 -18.34 -12.97
C GLU A 290 3.79 -17.54 -11.84
N GLY A 291 3.55 -17.92 -10.60
CA GLY A 291 4.07 -17.28 -9.41
C GLY A 291 3.01 -16.93 -8.38
N PHE A 292 3.36 -17.09 -7.12
CA PHE A 292 2.46 -16.86 -6.00
C PHE A 292 2.07 -15.38 -5.87
N THR A 293 0.81 -15.15 -5.60
CA THR A 293 0.25 -13.82 -5.28
C THR A 293 -0.98 -14.01 -4.39
N VAL A 294 -1.13 -13.15 -3.41
CA VAL A 294 -2.39 -13.03 -2.65
C VAL A 294 -3.33 -12.15 -3.47
N TRP A 295 -4.53 -12.66 -3.74
CA TRP A 295 -5.51 -12.03 -4.61
C TRP A 295 -6.71 -11.47 -3.83
N GLU A 296 -7.53 -10.65 -4.48
CA GLU A 296 -8.78 -10.12 -3.92
C GLU A 296 -9.63 -11.20 -3.25
N ILE A 297 -9.85 -12.33 -3.93
CA ILE A 297 -10.71 -13.41 -3.44
C ILE A 297 -10.18 -14.12 -2.19
N ASP A 298 -8.91 -13.92 -1.84
CA ASP A 298 -8.33 -14.50 -0.64
C ASP A 298 -8.81 -13.81 0.63
N ILE A 299 -9.23 -12.55 0.55
CA ILE A 299 -9.55 -11.74 1.74
C ILE A 299 -10.90 -11.02 1.68
N SER A 300 -11.44 -10.73 0.50
CA SER A 300 -12.60 -9.86 0.33
C SER A 300 -13.90 -10.48 0.87
N ARG A 301 -14.70 -9.66 1.55
CA ARG A 301 -16.08 -9.98 2.00
C ARG A 301 -17.15 -9.65 0.95
N ARG A 302 -16.76 -9.18 -0.24
CA ARG A 302 -17.69 -8.80 -1.31
C ARG A 302 -18.71 -9.89 -1.63
N ASN A 303 -19.95 -9.48 -1.91
CA ASN A 303 -20.98 -10.38 -2.42
C ASN A 303 -20.79 -10.58 -3.92
N TYR A 304 -20.13 -11.65 -4.32
CA TYR A 304 -19.90 -12.00 -5.73
C TYR A 304 -21.14 -12.56 -6.46
N ASN A 305 -22.33 -12.51 -5.84
CA ASN A 305 -23.61 -12.79 -6.53
C ASN A 305 -24.23 -11.53 -7.13
N ASP A 306 -23.66 -10.35 -6.88
CA ASP A 306 -24.15 -9.10 -7.45
C ASP A 306 -24.08 -9.12 -8.98
N ASP A 307 -25.02 -8.45 -9.62
CA ASP A 307 -25.16 -8.41 -11.09
C ASP A 307 -23.90 -7.90 -11.78
N TYR A 308 -23.16 -7.01 -11.14
CA TYR A 308 -21.88 -6.50 -11.64
C TYR A 308 -20.94 -7.64 -12.10
N TYR A 309 -20.75 -8.67 -11.29
CA TYR A 309 -19.81 -9.74 -11.58
C TYR A 309 -20.30 -10.66 -12.70
N ARG A 310 -21.62 -10.86 -12.81
CA ARG A 310 -22.22 -11.61 -13.91
C ARG A 310 -22.13 -10.87 -15.25
N GLN A 311 -22.17 -9.54 -15.21
CA GLN A 311 -22.11 -8.69 -16.39
C GLN A 311 -20.68 -8.43 -16.87
N THR A 312 -19.72 -8.36 -15.94
CA THR A 312 -18.33 -7.97 -16.22
C THR A 312 -17.38 -9.13 -16.43
N LEU A 313 -17.71 -10.32 -15.91
CA LEU A 313 -16.92 -11.53 -16.12
C LEU A 313 -17.55 -12.40 -17.21
N SER A 314 -16.72 -13.07 -18.02
CA SER A 314 -17.22 -14.10 -18.89
C SER A 314 -17.89 -15.23 -18.06
N PRO A 315 -18.87 -15.99 -18.62
CA PRO A 315 -19.51 -17.10 -17.91
C PRO A 315 -18.49 -18.11 -17.33
N GLN A 316 -17.43 -18.37 -18.06
CA GLN A 316 -16.36 -19.24 -17.63
C GLN A 316 -15.58 -18.68 -16.44
N MET A 317 -15.21 -17.38 -16.48
CA MET A 317 -14.54 -16.70 -15.38
C MET A 317 -15.42 -16.64 -14.13
N TYR A 318 -16.70 -16.33 -14.30
CA TYR A 318 -17.65 -16.29 -13.20
C TYR A 318 -17.80 -17.65 -12.52
N ARG A 319 -17.91 -18.74 -13.31
CA ARG A 319 -17.92 -20.08 -12.74
C ARG A 319 -16.62 -20.44 -12.01
N ARG A 320 -15.45 -20.08 -12.55
CA ARG A 320 -14.14 -20.28 -11.88
C ARG A 320 -14.06 -19.51 -10.57
N LEU A 321 -14.53 -18.28 -10.53
CA LEU A 321 -14.63 -17.49 -9.30
C LEU A 321 -15.43 -18.21 -8.22
N LYS A 322 -16.62 -18.69 -8.56
CA LYS A 322 -17.50 -19.39 -7.60
C LYS A 322 -16.88 -20.70 -7.10
N ILE A 323 -16.20 -21.43 -7.96
CA ILE A 323 -15.46 -22.64 -7.59
C ILE A 323 -14.29 -22.31 -6.65
N ALA A 324 -13.52 -21.27 -6.94
CA ALA A 324 -12.38 -20.85 -6.11
C ALA A 324 -12.82 -20.41 -4.69
N LEU A 325 -14.04 -19.90 -4.57
CA LEU A 325 -14.63 -19.48 -3.30
C LEU A 325 -15.31 -20.62 -2.52
N ALA A 326 -15.49 -21.79 -3.11
CA ALA A 326 -16.23 -22.90 -2.49
C ALA A 326 -15.50 -23.53 -1.29
N GLY A 327 -14.21 -23.23 -1.07
CA GLY A 327 -13.45 -23.77 0.06
C GLY A 327 -13.34 -25.29 0.02
N LEU A 328 -13.76 -25.99 1.07
CA LEU A 328 -13.74 -27.46 1.13
C LEU A 328 -14.68 -28.11 0.12
N GLU A 329 -15.71 -27.41 -0.34
CA GLU A 329 -16.65 -27.89 -1.35
C GLU A 329 -16.14 -27.75 -2.79
N THR A 330 -14.90 -27.32 -3.00
CA THR A 330 -14.35 -27.04 -4.34
C THR A 330 -14.45 -28.26 -5.27
N ILE A 331 -14.16 -29.49 -4.78
CA ILE A 331 -14.23 -30.70 -5.59
C ILE A 331 -15.67 -30.96 -6.03
N ASN A 332 -16.62 -30.85 -5.10
CA ASN A 332 -18.04 -30.99 -5.39
C ASN A 332 -18.55 -29.91 -6.35
N ALA A 333 -18.06 -28.68 -6.21
CA ALA A 333 -18.38 -27.55 -7.08
C ALA A 333 -17.86 -27.76 -8.52
N ILE A 334 -16.66 -28.32 -8.67
CA ILE A 334 -16.11 -28.71 -9.99
C ILE A 334 -16.96 -29.73 -10.70
N ALA A 335 -17.33 -30.79 -9.98
CA ALA A 335 -18.15 -31.90 -10.51
C ALA A 335 -19.64 -31.53 -10.70
N SER A 336 -20.09 -30.44 -10.10
CA SER A 336 -21.48 -30.01 -10.08
C SER A 336 -21.93 -29.43 -11.40
N THR A 337 -23.16 -29.74 -11.81
CA THR A 337 -23.89 -29.05 -12.89
C THR A 337 -24.74 -27.87 -12.41
N LYS A 338 -24.68 -27.56 -11.11
CA LYS A 338 -25.42 -26.41 -10.53
C LYS A 338 -25.02 -25.11 -11.19
N PRO A 339 -25.95 -24.18 -11.36
CA PRO A 339 -25.63 -22.79 -11.73
C PRO A 339 -24.61 -22.17 -10.77
N PRO A 340 -23.69 -21.35 -11.23
CA PRO A 340 -22.63 -20.76 -10.39
C PRO A 340 -23.15 -20.05 -9.13
N GLU A 341 -24.32 -19.42 -9.19
CA GLU A 341 -24.96 -18.70 -8.08
C GLU A 341 -25.35 -19.62 -6.92
N GLN A 342 -25.57 -20.90 -7.19
CA GLN A 342 -25.94 -21.91 -6.19
C GLN A 342 -24.73 -22.61 -5.56
N ILE A 343 -23.51 -22.30 -6.01
CA ILE A 343 -22.30 -22.80 -5.38
C ILE A 343 -22.08 -22.03 -4.07
N ALA A 344 -22.10 -22.75 -2.96
CA ALA A 344 -21.85 -22.16 -1.65
C ALA A 344 -20.45 -21.56 -1.57
N ARG A 345 -20.33 -20.47 -0.86
CA ARG A 345 -19.08 -19.74 -0.64
C ARG A 345 -18.61 -19.94 0.81
N ARG A 346 -17.29 -20.04 1.01
CA ARG A 346 -16.71 -19.86 2.33
C ARG A 346 -16.89 -18.41 2.77
N THR A 347 -17.14 -18.19 4.06
CA THR A 347 -17.29 -16.85 4.68
C THR A 347 -16.08 -16.52 5.54
N ARG A 348 -14.90 -16.76 5.03
CA ARG A 348 -13.60 -16.47 5.64
C ARG A 348 -12.54 -16.21 4.56
N SER A 349 -11.38 -15.66 4.97
CA SER A 349 -10.21 -15.57 4.11
C SER A 349 -9.63 -16.94 3.73
N THR A 350 -8.71 -16.95 2.78
CA THR A 350 -7.88 -18.12 2.51
C THR A 350 -6.96 -18.39 3.70
N ILE A 351 -6.88 -19.66 4.13
CA ILE A 351 -5.94 -20.11 5.14
C ILE A 351 -4.67 -20.58 4.43
N PHE A 352 -3.55 -19.95 4.78
CA PHE A 352 -2.26 -20.27 4.21
C PHE A 352 -1.44 -21.13 5.18
N PRO A 353 -0.99 -22.33 4.77
CA PRO A 353 -0.18 -23.19 5.63
C PRO A 353 1.16 -22.57 6.02
N ASP A 354 1.66 -21.67 5.20
CA ASP A 354 2.89 -20.91 5.39
C ASP A 354 2.66 -19.51 6.00
N SER A 355 1.60 -19.36 6.79
CA SER A 355 1.34 -18.08 7.46
C SER A 355 2.44 -17.71 8.44
N VAL A 356 2.97 -16.49 8.32
CA VAL A 356 4.00 -15.91 9.19
C VAL A 356 3.55 -14.63 9.89
N GLY A 357 2.29 -14.26 9.73
CA GLY A 357 1.68 -13.10 10.35
C GLY A 357 0.19 -13.07 10.12
N ILE A 358 -0.51 -12.18 10.79
CA ILE A 358 -1.95 -11.96 10.67
C ILE A 358 -2.26 -10.48 10.50
N GLY A 359 -3.42 -10.17 9.93
CA GLY A 359 -3.89 -8.80 9.78
C GLY A 359 -5.41 -8.72 9.62
N HIS A 360 -5.96 -7.54 9.90
CA HIS A 360 -7.35 -7.22 9.62
C HIS A 360 -7.49 -5.74 9.30
N TYR A 361 -7.80 -5.44 8.06
CA TYR A 361 -8.08 -4.08 7.60
C TYR A 361 -8.97 -4.13 6.36
N ALA A 362 -9.81 -3.12 6.19
CA ALA A 362 -10.64 -2.99 4.99
C ALA A 362 -9.77 -2.85 3.72
N ILE A 363 -10.30 -3.27 2.59
CA ILE A 363 -9.74 -2.96 1.27
C ILE A 363 -10.06 -1.49 1.01
N ASP A 364 -9.12 -0.62 1.35
CA ASP A 364 -9.26 0.83 1.33
C ASP A 364 -8.44 1.41 0.17
N PHE A 365 -9.14 1.75 -0.91
CA PHE A 365 -8.54 2.32 -2.11
C PHE A 365 -8.41 3.82 -2.06
N HIS A 366 -7.26 4.29 -2.52
CA HIS A 366 -7.01 5.67 -2.93
C HIS A 366 -6.70 5.68 -4.43
N PRO A 367 -7.74 5.63 -5.29
CA PRO A 367 -7.59 5.32 -6.70
C PRO A 367 -6.79 6.38 -7.46
N CYS A 368 -6.08 5.95 -8.50
CA CYS A 368 -5.41 6.85 -9.42
C CYS A 368 -6.39 7.74 -10.20
N MET A 369 -5.86 8.69 -10.94
CA MET A 369 -6.61 9.58 -11.84
C MET A 369 -6.11 9.45 -13.26
N THR A 370 -7.03 9.57 -14.23
CA THR A 370 -6.69 9.60 -15.65
C THR A 370 -5.76 10.77 -15.96
N LYS A 371 -5.98 11.89 -15.33
CA LYS A 371 -5.13 13.07 -15.41
C LYS A 371 -5.15 13.80 -14.07
N SER A 372 -3.99 14.08 -13.54
CA SER A 372 -3.83 14.72 -12.24
C SER A 372 -3.42 16.17 -12.39
N PRO A 373 -3.91 16.96 -11.44
CA PRO A 373 -5.28 17.48 -11.44
C PRO A 373 -5.48 18.52 -12.54
N PRO A 374 -6.68 18.84 -12.93
CA PRO A 374 -7.94 18.26 -12.49
C PRO A 374 -8.17 16.87 -13.10
N GLU A 375 -8.93 16.02 -12.41
CA GLU A 375 -9.30 14.70 -12.92
C GLU A 375 -10.21 14.81 -14.13
N LEU A 376 -9.95 13.96 -15.13
CA LEU A 376 -10.79 13.84 -16.33
C LEU A 376 -11.70 12.62 -16.25
N PRO A 377 -12.87 12.65 -16.93
CA PRO A 377 -13.73 11.49 -17.09
C PRO A 377 -12.97 10.29 -17.73
N GLY A 378 -13.39 9.09 -17.39
CA GLY A 378 -12.86 7.85 -17.98
C GLY A 378 -11.83 7.09 -17.15
N ASN A 379 -11.44 7.58 -15.98
CA ASN A 379 -10.65 6.79 -15.04
C ASN A 379 -11.55 5.81 -14.29
N THR A 380 -11.34 4.51 -14.51
CA THR A 380 -12.19 3.44 -13.95
C THR A 380 -11.94 3.14 -12.48
N GLU A 381 -10.89 3.66 -11.89
CA GLU A 381 -10.63 3.59 -10.43
C GLU A 381 -11.37 4.67 -9.63
N ARG A 382 -12.15 5.49 -10.30
CA ARG A 382 -12.91 6.59 -9.69
C ARG A 382 -14.08 6.10 -8.86
N GLU A 383 -14.71 7.08 -8.18
CA GLU A 383 -15.95 6.92 -7.48
C GLU A 383 -17.01 6.17 -8.31
N GLY A 384 -17.79 5.34 -7.64
CA GLY A 384 -18.79 4.47 -8.27
C GLY A 384 -18.21 3.22 -8.94
N GLU A 385 -16.95 3.22 -9.29
CA GLU A 385 -16.28 2.10 -9.96
C GLU A 385 -15.28 1.36 -9.06
N ARG A 386 -15.15 1.74 -7.79
CA ARG A 386 -14.30 1.09 -6.79
C ARG A 386 -14.93 -0.22 -6.28
N GLN A 387 -15.18 -1.15 -7.18
CA GLN A 387 -15.91 -2.38 -6.84
C GLN A 387 -15.18 -3.25 -5.83
N GLY A 388 -13.86 -3.22 -5.80
CA GLY A 388 -13.04 -3.96 -4.83
C GLY A 388 -13.01 -3.37 -3.43
N ALA A 389 -13.36 -2.09 -3.24
CA ALA A 389 -13.34 -1.43 -1.94
C ALA A 389 -14.38 -2.04 -1.00
N GLY A 390 -14.06 -2.11 0.31
CA GLY A 390 -14.99 -2.58 1.32
C GLY A 390 -14.35 -3.46 2.38
N GLU A 391 -15.17 -4.21 3.10
CA GLU A 391 -14.71 -5.07 4.18
C GLU A 391 -13.87 -6.25 3.68
N ALA A 392 -12.84 -6.58 4.44
CA ALA A 392 -12.09 -7.82 4.32
C ALA A 392 -12.35 -8.73 5.52
N TYR A 393 -12.19 -10.04 5.34
CA TYR A 393 -12.05 -10.95 6.46
C TYR A 393 -10.71 -10.72 7.16
N PRO A 394 -10.57 -11.07 8.46
CA PRO A 394 -9.26 -11.28 9.05
C PRO A 394 -8.43 -12.20 8.15
N PHE A 395 -7.14 -11.87 7.92
CA PHE A 395 -6.33 -12.56 6.95
C PHE A 395 -4.93 -12.91 7.48
N GLN A 396 -4.29 -13.84 6.82
CA GLN A 396 -2.93 -14.29 7.11
C GLN A 396 -1.94 -13.71 6.10
N ILE A 397 -0.68 -13.60 6.53
CA ILE A 397 0.45 -13.17 5.69
C ILE A 397 1.27 -14.42 5.34
N PRO A 398 1.21 -14.93 4.11
CA PRO A 398 1.95 -16.12 3.73
C PRO A 398 3.42 -15.83 3.45
N LEU A 399 4.32 -16.73 3.89
CA LEU A 399 5.77 -16.60 3.65
C LEU A 399 6.11 -16.54 2.16
N ARG A 400 5.38 -17.30 1.32
CA ARG A 400 5.56 -17.28 -0.15
C ARG A 400 5.40 -15.89 -0.77
N ALA A 401 4.63 -15.01 -0.14
CA ALA A 401 4.48 -13.63 -0.62
C ALA A 401 5.74 -12.78 -0.41
N MET A 402 6.68 -13.23 0.40
CA MET A 402 7.91 -12.51 0.76
C MET A 402 9.14 -13.02 0.00
N ILE A 403 9.02 -14.12 -0.74
CA ILE A 403 10.13 -14.80 -1.42
C ILE A 403 10.09 -14.52 -2.91
N PRO A 404 11.01 -13.69 -3.44
CA PRO A 404 11.02 -13.33 -4.84
C PRO A 404 11.47 -14.49 -5.73
N GLN A 405 11.13 -14.39 -7.01
CA GLN A 405 11.69 -15.28 -8.03
C GLN A 405 13.18 -14.94 -8.28
N LYS A 406 13.93 -15.91 -8.81
CA LYS A 406 15.32 -15.79 -9.29
C LYS A 406 16.40 -15.51 -8.25
N ILE A 407 16.11 -14.89 -7.13
CA ILE A 407 17.11 -14.50 -6.11
C ILE A 407 16.81 -15.25 -4.81
N GLU A 408 17.84 -15.89 -4.26
CA GLU A 408 17.68 -16.76 -3.08
C GLU A 408 17.96 -16.04 -1.76
N ASN A 409 18.81 -15.02 -1.78
CA ASN A 409 19.21 -14.26 -0.60
C ASN A 409 18.56 -12.89 -0.48
N LEU A 410 17.41 -12.69 -1.15
CA LEU A 410 16.56 -11.52 -1.02
C LEU A 410 15.20 -11.95 -0.44
N LEU A 411 14.78 -11.27 0.61
CA LEU A 411 13.41 -11.28 1.11
C LEU A 411 12.78 -9.91 0.92
N VAL A 412 11.48 -9.89 0.76
CA VAL A 412 10.72 -8.65 0.57
C VAL A 412 9.77 -8.46 1.73
N ALA A 413 9.72 -7.24 2.26
CA ALA A 413 8.84 -6.86 3.35
C ALA A 413 7.99 -5.62 2.98
N GLY A 414 7.15 -5.19 3.92
CA GLY A 414 6.29 -4.02 3.73
C GLY A 414 5.27 -4.20 2.61
N LYS A 415 4.99 -3.12 1.88
CA LYS A 415 3.97 -3.04 0.81
C LYS A 415 4.35 -3.81 -0.46
N SER A 416 5.60 -4.26 -0.55
CA SER A 416 6.15 -4.83 -1.79
C SER A 416 6.06 -6.35 -1.86
N ILE A 417 5.43 -6.99 -0.87
CA ILE A 417 5.15 -8.43 -0.91
C ILE A 417 4.19 -8.80 -2.05
N ALA A 418 4.12 -10.08 -2.40
CA ALA A 418 3.34 -10.58 -3.53
C ALA A 418 1.82 -10.50 -3.27
N THR A 419 1.24 -9.35 -3.52
CA THR A 419 -0.21 -9.09 -3.45
C THR A 419 -0.71 -8.54 -4.78
N SER A 420 -1.98 -8.74 -5.10
CA SER A 420 -2.65 -8.03 -6.19
C SER A 420 -2.88 -6.56 -5.83
N HIS A 421 -3.30 -5.74 -6.80
CA HIS A 421 -3.65 -4.34 -6.57
C HIS A 421 -4.72 -4.19 -5.50
N ILE A 422 -5.80 -4.98 -5.58
CA ILE A 422 -6.91 -4.93 -4.64
C ILE A 422 -6.48 -5.47 -3.27
N ALA A 423 -5.82 -6.62 -3.21
CA ALA A 423 -5.35 -7.16 -1.95
C ALA A 423 -4.34 -6.22 -1.26
N SER A 424 -3.48 -5.54 -2.02
CA SER A 424 -2.50 -4.61 -1.46
C SER A 424 -3.15 -3.46 -0.68
N ALA A 425 -4.35 -3.05 -1.04
CA ALA A 425 -5.09 -2.00 -0.33
C ALA A 425 -5.46 -2.37 1.12
N ALA A 426 -5.49 -3.67 1.45
CA ALA A 426 -5.64 -4.15 2.83
C ALA A 426 -4.28 -4.48 3.48
N TYR A 427 -3.29 -4.96 2.72
CA TYR A 427 -2.00 -5.41 3.25
C TYR A 427 -0.98 -4.28 3.51
N ARG A 428 -1.28 -3.03 3.20
CA ARG A 428 -0.38 -1.87 3.26
C ARG A 428 -0.33 -1.13 4.59
N VAL A 429 -1.05 -1.56 5.61
CA VAL A 429 -1.14 -0.84 6.89
C VAL A 429 0.04 -1.18 7.79
N HIS A 430 0.60 -0.19 8.46
CA HIS A 430 1.85 -0.27 9.21
C HIS A 430 1.89 -1.36 10.29
N SER A 431 0.74 -1.69 10.91
CA SER A 431 0.67 -2.80 11.87
C SER A 431 1.03 -4.15 11.24
N PHE A 432 0.61 -4.37 9.99
CA PHE A 432 0.93 -5.60 9.26
C PHE A 432 2.33 -5.56 8.68
N GLU A 433 2.78 -4.39 8.23
CA GLU A 433 4.16 -4.18 7.79
C GLU A 433 5.16 -4.51 8.90
N TRP A 434 4.81 -4.18 10.14
CA TRP A 434 5.59 -4.61 11.31
C TRP A 434 5.70 -6.14 11.39
N SER A 435 4.56 -6.84 11.30
CA SER A 435 4.54 -8.31 11.32
C SER A 435 5.30 -8.92 10.14
N VAL A 436 5.17 -8.33 8.95
CA VAL A 436 5.93 -8.74 7.75
C VAL A 436 7.43 -8.54 7.97
N GLY A 437 7.83 -7.40 8.53
CA GLY A 437 9.23 -7.11 8.86
C GLY A 437 9.81 -8.09 9.88
N ALA A 438 9.06 -8.39 10.95
CA ALA A 438 9.43 -9.38 11.95
C ALA A 438 9.58 -10.78 11.34
N ALA A 439 8.65 -11.16 10.45
CA ALA A 439 8.71 -12.42 9.72
C ALA A 439 9.93 -12.49 8.79
N ALA A 440 10.21 -11.42 8.02
CA ALA A 440 11.37 -11.39 7.12
C ALA A 440 12.70 -11.53 7.87
N GLY A 441 12.89 -10.77 8.95
CA GLY A 441 14.09 -10.84 9.76
C GLY A 441 14.26 -12.21 10.44
N THR A 442 13.18 -12.77 11.01
CA THR A 442 13.20 -14.10 11.63
C THR A 442 13.48 -15.20 10.61
N THR A 443 12.88 -15.11 9.40
CA THR A 443 13.12 -16.08 8.31
C THR A 443 14.58 -16.03 7.85
N ALA A 444 15.14 -14.83 7.67
CA ALA A 444 16.54 -14.66 7.29
C ALA A 444 17.48 -15.29 8.32
N ALA A 445 17.28 -15.00 9.61
CA ALA A 445 18.08 -15.57 10.70
C ALA A 445 17.93 -17.09 10.78
N PHE A 446 16.71 -17.60 10.69
CA PHE A 446 16.42 -19.04 10.71
C PHE A 446 17.06 -19.77 9.52
N SER A 447 16.99 -19.18 8.33
CA SER A 447 17.63 -19.74 7.13
C SER A 447 19.14 -19.82 7.24
N LEU A 448 19.78 -18.80 7.85
CA LEU A 448 21.22 -18.81 8.14
C LEU A 448 21.59 -19.91 9.16
N GLU A 449 20.81 -20.02 10.23
CA GLU A 449 21.06 -21.03 11.29
C GLU A 449 20.89 -22.47 10.80
N LYS A 450 19.89 -22.69 9.94
CA LYS A 450 19.59 -24.04 9.40
C LYS A 450 20.36 -24.36 8.13
N ALA A 451 21.08 -23.40 7.57
CA ALA A 451 21.78 -23.51 6.31
C ALA A 451 20.84 -23.94 5.15
N ILE A 452 19.68 -23.28 5.05
CA ILE A 452 18.67 -23.48 3.99
C ILE A 452 18.31 -22.16 3.33
N ALA A 453 17.84 -22.21 2.09
CA ALA A 453 17.25 -21.03 1.45
C ALA A 453 15.78 -20.86 1.87
N PRO A 454 15.25 -19.62 2.02
CA PRO A 454 13.87 -19.38 2.44
C PRO A 454 12.82 -20.11 1.62
N TYR A 455 13.03 -20.29 0.32
CA TYR A 455 12.06 -20.99 -0.54
C TYR A 455 11.91 -22.47 -0.18
N GLN A 456 12.95 -23.11 0.38
CA GLN A 456 12.91 -24.51 0.81
C GLN A 456 11.97 -24.75 2.01
N LEU A 457 11.52 -23.68 2.66
CA LEU A 457 10.47 -23.76 3.68
C LEU A 457 9.06 -23.91 3.09
N VAL A 458 8.90 -23.68 1.78
CA VAL A 458 7.59 -23.54 1.14
C VAL A 458 7.46 -24.26 -0.21
N ASP A 459 8.53 -24.88 -0.72
CA ASP A 459 8.56 -25.49 -2.07
C ASP A 459 7.76 -26.79 -2.16
N ASP A 460 7.59 -27.51 -1.05
CA ASP A 460 6.84 -28.77 -1.02
C ASP A 460 5.36 -28.60 -0.60
N LEU A 461 4.92 -27.36 -0.38
CA LEU A 461 3.52 -27.08 -0.04
C LEU A 461 2.56 -27.58 -1.15
N PRO A 462 1.40 -28.19 -0.80
CA PRO A 462 0.76 -28.18 0.53
C PRO A 462 1.17 -29.31 1.47
N ARG A 463 2.24 -30.03 1.21
CA ARG A 463 2.74 -31.04 2.13
C ARG A 463 3.25 -30.41 3.41
N ARG A 464 3.31 -31.21 4.46
CA ARG A 464 3.82 -30.78 5.76
C ARG A 464 5.32 -30.49 5.68
N GLU A 465 5.72 -29.29 6.12
CA GLU A 465 7.10 -28.84 6.18
C GLU A 465 7.57 -28.64 7.65
N PRO A 466 8.32 -29.58 8.23
CA PRO A 466 8.74 -29.47 9.64
C PRO A 466 9.58 -28.26 9.98
N LEU A 467 10.39 -27.76 9.04
CA LEU A 467 11.20 -26.54 9.25
C LEU A 467 10.33 -25.28 9.21
N LEU A 468 9.31 -25.26 8.38
CA LEU A 468 8.33 -24.17 8.39
C LEU A 468 7.57 -24.11 9.73
N GLU A 469 7.17 -25.25 10.27
CA GLU A 469 6.53 -25.32 11.58
C GLU A 469 7.45 -24.78 12.71
N GLN A 470 8.74 -25.10 12.65
CA GLN A 470 9.72 -24.54 13.59
C GLN A 470 9.86 -23.02 13.46
N LEU A 471 9.87 -22.49 12.23
CA LEU A 471 9.88 -21.06 11.99
C LEU A 471 8.61 -20.39 12.54
N GLN A 472 7.43 -20.95 12.26
CA GLN A 472 6.15 -20.43 12.77
C GLN A 472 6.11 -20.46 14.30
N TYR A 473 6.58 -21.51 14.93
CA TYR A 473 6.71 -21.59 16.39
C TYR A 473 7.62 -20.49 16.93
N ARG A 474 8.79 -20.26 16.31
CA ARG A 474 9.71 -19.19 16.68
C ARG A 474 9.08 -17.80 16.59
N LEU A 475 8.31 -17.54 15.54
CA LEU A 475 7.57 -16.28 15.37
C LEU A 475 6.56 -16.09 16.51
N GLN A 476 5.79 -17.12 16.84
CA GLN A 476 4.82 -17.08 17.94
C GLN A 476 5.50 -16.81 19.29
N GLN A 477 6.65 -17.43 19.56
CA GLN A 477 7.43 -17.16 20.77
C GLN A 477 7.94 -15.71 20.86
N ASN A 478 8.12 -15.07 19.71
CA ASN A 478 8.52 -13.66 19.58
C ASN A 478 7.34 -12.70 19.49
N ASN A 479 6.14 -13.12 19.91
CA ASN A 479 4.90 -12.34 19.87
C ASN A 479 4.48 -11.88 18.45
N ASN A 480 4.86 -12.63 17.41
CA ASN A 480 4.33 -12.44 16.06
C ASN A 480 3.38 -13.60 15.73
N PRO A 481 2.07 -13.45 15.98
CA PRO A 481 1.12 -14.52 15.79
C PRO A 481 1.00 -14.89 14.30
N THR A 482 0.93 -16.17 14.01
CA THR A 482 0.82 -16.71 12.64
C THR A 482 -0.59 -17.17 12.27
N ALA A 483 -1.49 -17.21 13.25
CA ALA A 483 -2.90 -17.57 13.06
C ALA A 483 -3.76 -16.83 14.09
N PHE A 484 -5.02 -16.61 13.74
CA PHE A 484 -6.04 -16.20 14.69
C PHE A 484 -6.41 -17.38 15.60
N PRO A 485 -6.94 -17.13 16.80
CA PRO A 485 -7.46 -18.21 17.66
C PRO A 485 -8.43 -19.10 16.90
N ASP A 486 -8.37 -20.41 17.14
CA ASP A 486 -9.26 -21.41 16.53
C ASP A 486 -9.28 -21.45 14.99
N THR A 487 -8.23 -20.91 14.33
CA THR A 487 -8.11 -20.98 12.87
C THR A 487 -8.01 -22.44 12.40
N SER A 488 -8.96 -22.84 11.56
CA SER A 488 -9.00 -24.16 10.95
C SER A 488 -9.57 -24.09 9.53
N ILE A 489 -9.09 -24.94 8.63
CA ILE A 489 -9.69 -25.10 7.30
C ILE A 489 -11.14 -25.60 7.37
N PHE A 490 -11.53 -26.21 8.49
CA PHE A 490 -12.89 -26.68 8.73
C PHE A 490 -13.82 -25.56 9.23
N ASN A 491 -13.29 -24.43 9.66
CA ASN A 491 -14.10 -23.26 9.98
C ASN A 491 -14.52 -22.59 8.68
N LEU A 492 -15.77 -22.71 8.34
CA LEU A 492 -16.33 -22.13 7.11
C LEU A 492 -16.74 -20.67 7.28
N ASP A 493 -16.87 -20.23 8.53
CA ASP A 493 -17.40 -18.93 8.92
C ASP A 493 -16.48 -18.24 9.94
N TRP A 494 -16.14 -16.97 9.68
CA TRP A 494 -15.41 -16.09 10.57
C TRP A 494 -16.20 -14.81 10.88
N ASP A 495 -17.53 -14.87 10.79
CA ASP A 495 -18.37 -13.71 11.03
C ASP A 495 -18.31 -13.21 12.48
N ASP A 496 -17.94 -14.07 13.43
CA ASP A 496 -17.74 -13.69 14.84
C ASP A 496 -16.44 -12.89 15.07
N TRP A 497 -15.54 -12.85 14.10
CA TRP A 497 -14.29 -12.11 14.16
C TRP A 497 -14.45 -10.74 13.48
N ARG A 498 -15.13 -9.81 14.17
CA ARG A 498 -15.39 -8.45 13.69
C ARG A 498 -14.58 -7.41 14.43
#